data_d1a87cd5d531b2735b4330dea8fafaaa
#
_entry.id   d1a87cd5d531b2735b4330dea8fafaaa
#
_cell.length_a   1.000
_cell.length_b   1.000
_cell.length_c   1.000
_cell.angle_alpha   90.00
_cell.angle_beta   90.00
_cell.angle_gamma   90.00
#
_symmetry.space_group_name_H-M   'P 1'
#
loop_
_entity.id
_entity.type
_entity.pdbx_description
1 polymer ?
#
loop_
_entity_poly.entity_id
_entity_poly.type
_entity_poly.pdbx_seq_one_letter_code
_entity_poly.pdbx_strand_id
1 'polypeptide(L)'
;MKITVLFCCILSAIHIAAAEIPSERFVRIPANPDFTFARSLESRSRTTGEKAPIMREYVLGKYPVTNSEYAEFVKATRHRLPRYWRNGTFPRGKENHPVVEISYDDALAYCAWFGKKYPNWKFRLPTEAEWENAASGPKHLEFPWGNNSNISIYNGRIISNFNFNGVVASEYLNKAPAMHVTFVNKKSPQQGKKIALKDLITVDSTGRVRGWINHRDYTGFVYTDLFKELSSNGGFTTPVEQYPAGKSPYGCFDMAGNSWDWTSSDITATNGAERGKTVKAIRGGSWYATKNSCKTNYRGEGRRESGCYNTVGFRLAADVPEK
;
A
#
# COMPACT_ATOMS: atom_id res chain seq x y z
N MET A 1 34.11 -7.06 71.05
CA MET A 1 33.56 -5.98 70.24
C MET A 1 33.45 -6.47 68.79
N LYS A 2 32.21 -6.89 68.40
CA LYS A 2 31.89 -7.42 67.07
C LYS A 2 31.35 -6.29 66.21
N ILE A 3 32.07 -5.93 65.18
CA ILE A 3 31.63 -4.90 64.19
C ILE A 3 30.82 -5.63 63.12
N THR A 4 29.53 -5.41 63.09
CA THR A 4 28.65 -5.89 62.03
C THR A 4 28.65 -4.83 60.92
N VAL A 5 29.24 -5.19 59.77
CA VAL A 5 29.22 -4.38 58.55
C VAL A 5 27.92 -4.68 57.81
N LEU A 6 27.02 -3.68 57.75
CA LEU A 6 25.77 -3.72 57.03
C LEU A 6 26.04 -3.38 55.56
N PHE A 7 26.02 -4.38 54.68
CA PHE A 7 26.10 -4.13 53.20
C PHE A 7 24.71 -3.64 52.72
N CYS A 8 24.59 -2.36 52.49
CA CYS A 8 23.40 -1.77 51.87
C CYS A 8 23.53 -1.94 50.35
N CYS A 9 22.90 -2.97 49.76
CA CYS A 9 22.78 -3.09 48.32
C CYS A 9 21.79 -2.05 47.79
N ILE A 10 22.29 -0.95 47.26
CA ILE A 10 21.48 0.00 46.47
C ILE A 10 21.23 -0.65 45.11
N LEU A 11 20.06 -1.29 44.96
CA LEU A 11 19.52 -1.63 43.63
C LEU A 11 19.11 -0.31 42.94
N SER A 12 20.02 0.26 42.17
CA SER A 12 19.64 1.28 41.20
C SER A 12 18.81 0.63 40.10
N ALA A 13 17.50 0.81 40.16
CA ALA A 13 16.62 0.52 39.03
C ALA A 13 17.03 1.40 37.88
N ILE A 14 17.75 0.80 36.90
CA ILE A 14 17.99 1.47 35.63
C ILE A 14 16.61 1.58 34.96
N HIS A 15 15.99 2.76 35.06
CA HIS A 15 14.87 3.12 34.21
C HIS A 15 15.42 3.24 32.79
N ILE A 16 15.36 2.14 32.03
CA ILE A 16 15.53 2.23 30.58
C ILE A 16 14.32 3.03 30.09
N ALA A 17 14.55 4.31 29.80
CA ALA A 17 13.54 5.13 29.15
C ALA A 17 13.07 4.35 27.90
N ALA A 18 11.78 4.09 27.82
CA ALA A 18 11.22 3.38 26.70
C ALA A 18 11.56 4.15 25.42
N ALA A 19 12.14 3.45 24.44
CA ALA A 19 12.48 4.07 23.19
C ALA A 19 11.22 4.65 22.54
N GLU A 20 11.21 5.96 22.30
CA GLU A 20 10.16 6.61 21.54
C GLU A 20 10.23 6.16 20.08
N ILE A 21 9.07 6.04 19.42
CA ILE A 21 9.03 5.71 18.00
C ILE A 21 9.52 6.91 17.17
N PRO A 22 10.20 6.67 16.04
CA PRO A 22 10.69 7.73 15.17
C PRO A 22 9.53 8.58 14.62
N SER A 23 9.46 9.85 15.00
CA SER A 23 8.41 10.78 14.55
C SER A 23 8.42 11.04 13.04
N GLU A 24 9.59 10.89 12.40
CA GLU A 24 9.75 10.98 10.95
C GLU A 24 9.11 9.79 10.21
N ARG A 25 8.94 8.64 10.89
CA ARG A 25 8.40 7.39 10.31
C ARG A 25 6.90 7.20 10.57
N PHE A 26 6.36 7.84 11.60
CA PHE A 26 4.99 7.65 12.06
C PHE A 26 4.24 8.97 12.17
N VAL A 27 2.94 8.90 11.89
CA VAL A 27 2.01 10.01 12.09
C VAL A 27 1.05 9.62 13.21
N ARG A 28 0.82 10.52 14.15
CA ARG A 28 -0.17 10.37 15.21
C ARG A 28 -1.54 10.75 14.68
N ILE A 29 -2.49 9.84 14.76
CA ILE A 29 -3.87 10.02 14.31
C ILE A 29 -4.75 10.14 15.56
N PRO A 30 -5.49 11.27 15.72
CA PRO A 30 -6.35 11.48 16.87
C PRO A 30 -7.45 10.44 16.98
N ALA A 31 -7.95 10.24 18.19
CA ALA A 31 -9.15 9.43 18.42
C ALA A 31 -10.33 9.98 17.60
N ASN A 32 -11.11 9.06 17.03
CA ASN A 32 -12.33 9.40 16.29
C ASN A 32 -13.43 8.39 16.64
N PRO A 33 -14.08 8.54 17.83
CA PRO A 33 -15.04 7.55 18.32
C PRO A 33 -16.33 7.49 17.50
N ASP A 34 -16.61 8.53 16.73
CA ASP A 34 -17.81 8.63 15.89
C ASP A 34 -17.54 8.33 14.42
N PHE A 35 -16.38 7.80 14.11
CA PHE A 35 -16.03 7.48 12.72
C PHE A 35 -17.05 6.52 12.11
N THR A 36 -17.53 6.90 10.93
CA THR A 36 -18.35 6.05 10.07
C THR A 36 -17.67 5.93 8.71
N PHE A 37 -17.78 4.76 8.10
CA PHE A 37 -17.29 4.59 6.73
C PHE A 37 -18.04 5.48 5.75
N ALA A 38 -17.30 6.22 4.95
CA ALA A 38 -17.91 7.08 3.93
C ALA A 38 -18.59 6.25 2.84
N ARG A 39 -19.70 6.79 2.33
CA ARG A 39 -20.43 6.17 1.22
C ARG A 39 -19.57 6.20 -0.04
N SER A 40 -19.37 5.03 -0.67
CA SER A 40 -18.79 4.94 -2.01
C SER A 40 -19.77 4.25 -2.95
N LEU A 41 -20.16 4.92 -4.03
CA LEU A 41 -21.01 4.36 -5.07
C LEU A 41 -20.28 3.29 -5.89
N GLU A 42 -18.97 3.33 -5.88
CA GLU A 42 -18.08 2.44 -6.65
C GLU A 42 -17.55 1.29 -5.80
N SER A 43 -17.69 1.38 -4.48
CA SER A 43 -17.37 0.28 -3.58
C SER A 43 -18.35 -0.87 -3.78
N ARG A 44 -17.82 -2.05 -3.94
CA ARG A 44 -18.61 -3.29 -4.01
C ARG A 44 -19.17 -3.71 -2.64
N SER A 45 -18.75 -3.04 -1.57
CA SER A 45 -19.31 -3.20 -0.24
C SER A 45 -20.61 -2.40 -0.12
N ARG A 46 -21.67 -3.07 0.31
CA ARG A 46 -22.98 -2.45 0.54
C ARG A 46 -23.06 -1.74 1.90
N THR A 47 -22.05 -1.86 2.73
CA THR A 47 -22.01 -1.28 4.07
C THR A 47 -21.60 0.19 3.99
N THR A 48 -22.56 1.06 3.87
CA THR A 48 -22.36 2.52 3.88
C THR A 48 -22.93 3.08 5.18
N GLY A 49 -22.20 4.00 5.81
CA GLY A 49 -22.59 4.56 7.10
C GLY A 49 -22.47 3.57 8.29
N GLU A 50 -21.81 2.42 8.07
CA GLU A 50 -21.49 1.50 9.14
C GLU A 50 -20.59 2.19 10.15
N LYS A 51 -20.99 2.21 11.42
CA LYS A 51 -20.12 2.65 12.50
C LYS A 51 -18.92 1.71 12.58
N ALA A 52 -17.73 2.30 12.54
CA ALA A 52 -16.54 1.57 12.87
C ALA A 52 -16.51 1.30 14.41
N PRO A 53 -15.80 0.25 14.86
CA PRO A 53 -15.45 0.14 16.27
C PRO A 53 -14.80 1.44 16.76
N ILE A 54 -15.04 1.78 18.04
CA ILE A 54 -14.49 3.00 18.67
C ILE A 54 -12.99 3.10 18.36
N MET A 55 -12.61 4.18 17.70
CA MET A 55 -11.24 4.42 17.28
C MET A 55 -10.54 5.29 18.32
N ARG A 56 -9.64 4.67 19.09
CA ARG A 56 -8.74 5.39 20.00
C ARG A 56 -7.65 6.10 19.20
N GLU A 57 -6.87 6.93 19.85
CA GLU A 57 -5.66 7.49 19.27
C GLU A 57 -4.68 6.37 18.91
N TYR A 58 -4.07 6.44 17.73
CA TYR A 58 -3.09 5.48 17.23
C TYR A 58 -2.02 6.18 16.42
N VAL A 59 -0.94 5.47 16.13
CA VAL A 59 0.04 5.92 15.16
C VAL A 59 -0.03 5.06 13.90
N LEU A 60 0.20 5.70 12.76
CA LEU A 60 0.24 5.05 11.45
C LEU A 60 1.56 5.33 10.77
N GLY A 61 2.10 4.33 10.09
CA GLY A 61 3.26 4.50 9.22
C GLY A 61 3.00 5.60 8.21
N LYS A 62 3.87 6.61 8.17
CA LYS A 62 3.77 7.75 7.28
C LYS A 62 3.72 7.34 5.81
N TYR A 63 4.37 6.23 5.48
CA TYR A 63 4.41 5.59 4.18
C TYR A 63 4.44 4.05 4.33
N PRO A 64 4.20 3.27 3.26
CA PRO A 64 4.32 1.81 3.29
C PRO A 64 5.73 1.36 3.68
N VAL A 65 5.86 0.15 4.23
CA VAL A 65 7.17 -0.43 4.53
C VAL A 65 7.96 -0.58 3.23
N THR A 66 9.21 -0.10 3.25
CA THR A 66 10.10 -0.11 2.10
C THR A 66 10.87 -1.41 1.95
N ASN A 67 11.46 -1.63 0.77
CA ASN A 67 12.35 -2.76 0.55
C ASN A 67 13.56 -2.76 1.50
N SER A 68 14.16 -1.58 1.75
CA SER A 68 15.28 -1.46 2.69
C SER A 68 14.88 -1.86 4.10
N GLU A 69 13.75 -1.34 4.59
CA GLU A 69 13.24 -1.70 5.93
C GLU A 69 12.93 -3.19 6.04
N TYR A 70 12.33 -3.78 4.99
CA TYR A 70 12.02 -5.21 4.97
C TYR A 70 13.28 -6.07 4.87
N ALA A 71 14.35 -5.59 4.21
CA ALA A 71 15.63 -6.29 4.15
C ALA A 71 16.31 -6.42 5.51
N GLU A 72 16.19 -5.41 6.38
CA GLU A 72 16.64 -5.52 7.76
C GLU A 72 15.95 -6.65 8.51
N PHE A 73 14.62 -6.76 8.35
CA PHE A 73 13.83 -7.84 8.94
C PHE A 73 14.27 -9.21 8.44
N VAL A 74 14.39 -9.37 7.12
CA VAL A 74 14.84 -10.64 6.52
C VAL A 74 16.23 -11.03 7.02
N LYS A 75 17.17 -10.07 7.05
CA LYS A 75 18.53 -10.30 7.56
C LYS A 75 18.53 -10.73 9.03
N ALA A 76 17.69 -10.09 9.85
CA ALA A 76 17.64 -10.37 11.29
C ALA A 76 16.95 -11.70 11.64
N THR A 77 15.97 -12.12 10.84
CA THR A 77 15.10 -13.26 11.18
C THR A 77 15.25 -14.46 10.25
N ARG A 78 15.96 -14.31 9.14
CA ARG A 78 16.00 -15.29 8.04
C ARG A 78 14.62 -15.59 7.46
N HIS A 79 13.70 -14.62 7.54
CA HIS A 79 12.38 -14.75 6.95
C HIS A 79 12.47 -14.93 5.44
N ARG A 80 11.43 -15.49 4.83
CA ARG A 80 11.38 -15.71 3.39
C ARG A 80 11.45 -14.39 2.61
N LEU A 81 12.11 -14.43 1.46
CA LEU A 81 12.23 -13.29 0.56
C LEU A 81 10.95 -13.07 -0.24
N PRO A 82 10.59 -11.81 -0.56
CA PRO A 82 9.64 -11.52 -1.62
C PRO A 82 10.06 -12.19 -2.94
N ARG A 83 9.09 -12.66 -3.72
CA ARG A 83 9.38 -13.48 -4.91
C ARG A 83 10.19 -12.77 -6.00
N TYR A 84 10.09 -11.44 -6.07
CA TYR A 84 10.85 -10.65 -7.05
C TYR A 84 12.28 -10.33 -6.63
N TRP A 85 12.65 -10.59 -5.38
CA TRP A 85 14.04 -10.43 -4.95
C TRP A 85 14.91 -11.51 -5.57
N ARG A 86 16.12 -11.13 -6.02
CA ARG A 86 17.10 -12.03 -6.64
C ARG A 86 18.40 -11.97 -5.86
N ASN A 87 19.10 -13.10 -5.78
CA ASN A 87 20.39 -13.18 -5.08
C ASN A 87 20.34 -12.65 -3.63
N GLY A 88 19.21 -12.87 -2.95
CA GLY A 88 19.04 -12.47 -1.55
C GLY A 88 18.65 -11.01 -1.32
N THR A 89 18.41 -10.22 -2.37
CA THR A 89 18.14 -8.78 -2.25
C THR A 89 17.09 -8.28 -3.26
N PHE A 90 16.58 -7.08 -3.04
CA PHE A 90 15.68 -6.38 -3.94
C PHE A 90 16.41 -5.80 -5.18
N PRO A 91 15.70 -5.51 -6.27
CA PRO A 91 16.29 -4.90 -7.47
C PRO A 91 16.93 -3.54 -7.17
N ARG A 92 18.06 -3.26 -7.82
CA ARG A 92 18.78 -1.99 -7.69
C ARG A 92 17.85 -0.80 -7.99
N GLY A 93 17.90 0.24 -7.17
CA GLY A 93 17.06 1.43 -7.28
C GLY A 93 15.65 1.27 -6.70
N LYS A 94 15.36 0.12 -6.05
CA LYS A 94 14.09 -0.14 -5.37
C LYS A 94 14.19 -0.04 -3.84
N GLU A 95 15.27 0.52 -3.31
CA GLU A 95 15.54 0.65 -1.87
C GLU A 95 14.36 1.28 -1.12
N ASN A 96 13.93 2.43 -1.61
CA ASN A 96 12.87 3.25 -1.01
C ASN A 96 11.46 3.00 -1.62
N HIS A 97 11.29 1.95 -2.41
CA HIS A 97 9.99 1.56 -2.91
C HIS A 97 9.25 0.68 -1.89
N PRO A 98 7.90 0.70 -1.87
CA PRO A 98 7.14 -0.24 -1.06
C PRO A 98 7.59 -1.68 -1.32
N VAL A 99 7.77 -2.47 -0.27
CA VAL A 99 7.87 -3.91 -0.42
C VAL A 99 6.51 -4.46 -0.83
N VAL A 100 6.50 -5.33 -1.84
CA VAL A 100 5.31 -6.00 -2.36
C VAL A 100 5.57 -7.52 -2.49
N GLU A 101 4.61 -8.27 -2.98
CA GLU A 101 4.71 -9.75 -3.06
C GLU A 101 5.01 -10.43 -1.72
N ILE A 102 4.47 -9.85 -0.66
CA ILE A 102 4.45 -10.42 0.69
C ILE A 102 3.00 -10.84 1.04
N SER A 103 2.85 -11.87 1.84
CA SER A 103 1.56 -12.30 2.35
C SER A 103 1.14 -11.47 3.58
N TYR A 104 -0.10 -11.64 4.01
CA TYR A 104 -0.58 -11.09 5.26
C TYR A 104 0.24 -11.58 6.46
N ASP A 105 0.57 -12.89 6.49
CA ASP A 105 1.40 -13.48 7.55
C ASP A 105 2.82 -12.91 7.58
N ASP A 106 3.40 -12.62 6.42
CA ASP A 106 4.71 -11.96 6.34
C ASP A 106 4.66 -10.55 6.93
N ALA A 107 3.58 -9.81 6.67
CA ALA A 107 3.38 -8.48 7.24
C ALA A 107 3.20 -8.54 8.77
N LEU A 108 2.46 -9.52 9.28
CA LEU A 108 2.34 -9.74 10.73
C LEU A 108 3.68 -10.11 11.37
N ALA A 109 4.47 -10.98 10.73
CA ALA A 109 5.81 -11.34 11.21
C ALA A 109 6.74 -10.10 11.28
N TYR A 110 6.64 -9.22 10.28
CA TYR A 110 7.36 -7.94 10.31
C TYR A 110 6.90 -7.06 11.48
N CYS A 111 5.58 -6.90 11.70
CA CYS A 111 5.04 -6.14 12.83
C CYS A 111 5.59 -6.64 14.17
N ALA A 112 5.59 -7.96 14.37
CA ALA A 112 6.09 -8.60 15.57
C ALA A 112 7.61 -8.39 15.78
N TRP A 113 8.39 -8.46 14.70
CA TRP A 113 9.82 -8.19 14.74
C TRP A 113 10.13 -6.72 15.04
N PHE A 114 9.42 -5.80 14.34
CA PHE A 114 9.61 -4.37 14.53
C PHE A 114 9.25 -3.94 15.96
N GLY A 115 8.17 -4.49 16.51
CA GLY A 115 7.72 -4.23 17.88
C GLY A 115 8.75 -4.58 18.95
N LYS A 116 9.66 -5.52 18.72
CA LYS A 116 10.74 -5.85 19.68
C LYS A 116 11.69 -4.68 19.93
N LYS A 117 11.81 -3.75 18.97
CA LYS A 117 12.63 -2.54 19.11
C LYS A 117 11.96 -1.50 20.03
N TYR A 118 10.65 -1.60 20.21
CA TYR A 118 9.82 -0.61 20.94
C TYR A 118 8.83 -1.33 21.86
N PRO A 119 9.27 -1.90 22.97
CA PRO A 119 8.49 -2.83 23.80
C PRO A 119 7.21 -2.22 24.39
N ASN A 120 7.13 -0.90 24.51
CA ASN A 120 5.93 -0.22 25.00
C ASN A 120 4.87 0.01 23.91
N TRP A 121 5.18 -0.30 22.65
CA TRP A 121 4.31 -0.09 21.51
C TRP A 121 3.83 -1.43 20.94
N LYS A 122 2.53 -1.58 20.77
CA LYS A 122 1.93 -2.75 20.14
C LYS A 122 1.81 -2.52 18.63
N PHE A 123 2.85 -2.87 17.89
CA PHE A 123 2.83 -2.76 16.43
C PHE A 123 1.96 -3.85 15.80
N ARG A 124 1.19 -3.45 14.80
CA ARG A 124 0.21 -4.26 14.08
C ARG A 124 -0.07 -3.67 12.70
N LEU A 125 -0.90 -4.33 11.92
CA LEU A 125 -1.51 -3.73 10.74
C LEU A 125 -2.67 -2.81 11.17
N PRO A 126 -2.97 -1.74 10.39
CA PRO A 126 -4.15 -0.91 10.63
C PRO A 126 -5.42 -1.74 10.38
N THR A 127 -6.49 -1.40 11.06
CA THR A 127 -7.84 -1.81 10.65
C THR A 127 -8.25 -1.05 9.39
N GLU A 128 -9.26 -1.55 8.69
CA GLU A 128 -9.82 -0.86 7.52
C GLU A 128 -10.33 0.55 7.86
N ALA A 129 -10.94 0.70 9.04
CA ALA A 129 -11.45 1.98 9.54
C ALA A 129 -10.32 2.97 9.88
N GLU A 130 -9.28 2.52 10.57
CA GLU A 130 -8.10 3.35 10.86
C GLU A 130 -7.43 3.82 9.58
N TRP A 131 -7.30 2.92 8.61
CA TRP A 131 -6.72 3.25 7.32
C TRP A 131 -7.54 4.34 6.59
N GLU A 132 -8.88 4.18 6.52
CA GLU A 132 -9.77 5.14 5.86
C GLU A 132 -9.78 6.49 6.58
N ASN A 133 -9.86 6.50 7.92
CA ASN A 133 -9.78 7.73 8.71
C ASN A 133 -8.46 8.48 8.46
N ALA A 134 -7.34 7.77 8.43
CA ALA A 134 -6.04 8.37 8.18
C ALA A 134 -5.91 8.93 6.75
N ALA A 135 -6.55 8.29 5.78
CA ALA A 135 -6.52 8.69 4.38
C ALA A 135 -7.44 9.88 4.08
N SER A 136 -8.69 9.83 4.59
CA SER A 136 -9.73 10.81 4.28
C SER A 136 -9.75 12.03 5.21
N GLY A 137 -9.17 11.88 6.42
CA GLY A 137 -9.23 12.88 7.46
C GLY A 137 -10.64 13.14 7.98
N PRO A 138 -10.81 14.16 8.85
CA PRO A 138 -12.08 14.44 9.52
C PRO A 138 -13.17 14.97 8.57
N LYS A 139 -12.80 15.33 7.34
CA LYS A 139 -13.73 15.81 6.32
C LYS A 139 -14.21 14.72 5.35
N HIS A 140 -13.79 13.46 5.56
CA HIS A 140 -14.10 12.33 4.67
C HIS A 140 -13.79 12.64 3.20
N LEU A 141 -12.58 13.14 2.94
CA LEU A 141 -12.16 13.48 1.58
C LEU A 141 -12.18 12.24 0.68
N GLU A 142 -12.61 12.42 -0.56
CA GLU A 142 -12.66 11.34 -1.57
C GLU A 142 -11.27 10.81 -1.94
N PHE A 143 -10.29 11.71 -1.99
CA PHE A 143 -8.87 11.39 -2.12
C PHE A 143 -8.08 12.04 -0.99
N PRO A 144 -6.90 11.55 -0.65
CA PRO A 144 -6.11 12.12 0.44
C PRO A 144 -5.90 13.63 0.33
N TRP A 145 -5.77 14.16 -0.86
CA TRP A 145 -5.55 15.58 -1.17
C TRP A 145 -6.82 16.40 -1.42
N GLY A 146 -8.01 15.80 -1.39
CA GLY A 146 -9.29 16.50 -1.58
C GLY A 146 -10.27 15.75 -2.46
N ASN A 147 -11.33 16.46 -2.87
CA ASN A 147 -12.43 15.89 -3.68
C ASN A 147 -12.27 16.16 -5.18
N ASN A 148 -11.11 16.67 -5.61
CA ASN A 148 -10.87 16.96 -7.01
C ASN A 148 -10.50 15.67 -7.77
N SER A 149 -11.25 15.39 -8.79
CA SER A 149 -11.11 14.19 -9.61
C SER A 149 -10.00 14.25 -10.68
N ASN A 150 -9.35 15.38 -10.88
CA ASN A 150 -8.19 15.51 -11.80
C ASN A 150 -6.89 15.13 -11.11
N ILE A 151 -6.62 13.85 -11.03
CA ILE A 151 -5.98 13.20 -9.93
C ILE A 151 -4.53 12.84 -10.15
N SER A 152 -4.07 12.75 -11.37
CA SER A 152 -2.66 12.44 -11.63
C SER A 152 -1.81 13.70 -11.65
N ILE A 153 -2.44 14.84 -11.92
CA ILE A 153 -1.72 16.11 -12.08
C ILE A 153 -2.54 17.23 -11.46
N TYR A 154 -2.07 17.74 -10.33
CA TYR A 154 -2.58 18.96 -9.72
C TYR A 154 -1.54 20.06 -9.86
N ASN A 155 -1.92 21.20 -10.45
CA ASN A 155 -1.02 22.33 -10.74
C ASN A 155 0.28 21.92 -11.47
N GLY A 156 0.16 21.01 -12.45
CA GLY A 156 1.31 20.53 -13.23
C GLY A 156 2.23 19.54 -12.51
N ARG A 157 1.88 19.10 -11.30
CA ARG A 157 2.65 18.14 -10.52
C ARG A 157 1.91 16.81 -10.44
N ILE A 158 2.64 15.71 -10.51
CA ILE A 158 2.13 14.38 -10.23
C ILE A 158 1.86 14.27 -8.74
N ILE A 159 0.66 13.82 -8.37
CA ILE A 159 0.24 13.75 -6.97
C ILE A 159 0.02 12.32 -6.45
N SER A 160 -0.01 11.34 -7.34
CA SER A 160 -0.14 9.93 -6.96
C SER A 160 0.29 8.99 -8.07
N ASN A 161 0.82 7.83 -7.69
CA ASN A 161 1.12 6.72 -8.58
C ASN A 161 -0.07 5.76 -8.64
N PHE A 162 -1.08 6.15 -9.36
CA PHE A 162 -2.14 5.23 -9.73
C PHE A 162 -2.39 5.32 -11.22
N ASN A 163 -2.97 4.25 -11.76
CA ASN A 163 -3.30 4.13 -13.16
C ASN A 163 -2.07 4.00 -14.07
N PHE A 164 -1.81 2.78 -14.44
CA PHE A 164 -0.90 2.37 -15.50
C PHE A 164 -1.00 3.24 -16.78
N ASN A 165 -2.11 3.92 -16.98
CA ASN A 165 -2.42 4.73 -18.16
C ASN A 165 -1.86 6.17 -18.14
N GLY A 166 -1.29 6.63 -17.04
CA GLY A 166 -0.88 8.03 -16.94
C GLY A 166 0.63 8.24 -17.07
N VAL A 167 1.31 8.14 -15.96
CA VAL A 167 2.72 8.52 -15.85
C VAL A 167 3.64 7.35 -16.08
N VAL A 168 3.28 6.18 -15.56
CA VAL A 168 4.12 4.98 -15.64
C VAL A 168 4.22 4.49 -17.07
N ALA A 169 3.13 4.57 -17.84
CA ALA A 169 3.15 4.16 -19.24
C ALA A 169 4.05 5.05 -20.09
N SER A 170 4.09 6.37 -19.86
CA SER A 170 4.98 7.28 -20.61
C SER A 170 6.45 7.02 -20.28
N GLU A 171 6.82 6.84 -19.02
CA GLU A 171 8.18 6.48 -18.63
C GLU A 171 8.57 5.10 -19.16
N TYR A 172 7.64 4.15 -19.11
CA TYR A 172 7.90 2.80 -19.57
C TYR A 172 8.02 2.70 -21.08
N LEU A 173 7.19 3.41 -21.85
CA LEU A 173 7.29 3.51 -23.30
C LEU A 173 8.63 4.09 -23.75
N ASN A 174 9.16 5.07 -23.02
CA ASN A 174 10.47 5.63 -23.28
C ASN A 174 11.61 4.64 -23.01
N LYS A 175 11.44 3.75 -22.02
CA LYS A 175 12.45 2.74 -21.65
C LYS A 175 12.35 1.43 -22.43
N ALA A 176 11.15 1.06 -22.92
CA ALA A 176 10.88 -0.20 -23.59
C ALA A 176 9.98 -0.05 -24.84
N PRO A 177 10.42 0.68 -25.87
CA PRO A 177 9.60 0.97 -27.07
C PRO A 177 9.21 -0.29 -27.86
N ALA A 178 9.91 -1.41 -27.67
CA ALA A 178 9.68 -2.68 -28.38
C ALA A 178 8.70 -3.61 -27.63
N MET A 179 8.13 -3.21 -26.51
CA MET A 179 7.22 -4.05 -25.73
C MET A 179 5.92 -4.31 -26.50
N HIS A 180 5.47 -5.57 -26.44
CA HIS A 180 4.26 -6.02 -27.11
C HIS A 180 3.29 -6.68 -26.11
N VAL A 181 2.02 -6.61 -26.43
CA VAL A 181 0.95 -7.34 -25.73
C VAL A 181 0.33 -8.37 -26.67
N THR A 182 -0.10 -9.48 -26.11
CA THR A 182 -0.77 -10.56 -26.87
C THR A 182 -2.22 -10.68 -26.40
N PHE A 183 -3.15 -10.75 -27.34
CA PHE A 183 -4.56 -10.92 -27.04
C PHE A 183 -4.87 -12.39 -26.81
N VAL A 184 -5.40 -12.72 -25.63
CA VAL A 184 -5.76 -14.11 -25.25
C VAL A 184 -7.26 -14.36 -25.14
N ASN A 185 -8.08 -13.31 -25.22
CA ASN A 185 -9.53 -13.50 -25.16
C ASN A 185 -10.04 -14.16 -26.45
N LYS A 186 -10.53 -15.39 -26.34
CA LYS A 186 -11.08 -16.18 -27.46
C LYS A 186 -12.27 -15.52 -28.15
N LYS A 187 -12.95 -14.58 -27.51
CA LYS A 187 -14.08 -13.81 -28.08
C LYS A 187 -13.65 -12.50 -28.74
N SER A 188 -12.36 -12.16 -28.69
CA SER A 188 -11.84 -10.93 -29.31
C SER A 188 -11.49 -11.19 -30.76
N PRO A 189 -11.87 -10.27 -31.69
CA PRO A 189 -11.40 -10.33 -33.08
C PRO A 189 -9.88 -10.15 -33.19
N GLN A 190 -9.23 -9.76 -32.11
CA GLN A 190 -7.78 -9.57 -32.02
C GLN A 190 -7.06 -10.78 -31.39
N GLN A 191 -7.77 -11.92 -31.16
CA GLN A 191 -7.15 -13.09 -30.56
C GLN A 191 -5.88 -13.52 -31.30
N GLY A 192 -4.81 -13.78 -30.53
CA GLY A 192 -3.50 -14.19 -31.05
C GLY A 192 -2.67 -13.07 -31.68
N LYS A 193 -3.24 -11.87 -31.89
CA LYS A 193 -2.47 -10.75 -32.42
C LYS A 193 -1.51 -10.20 -31.37
N LYS A 194 -0.32 -9.85 -31.83
CA LYS A 194 0.72 -9.22 -31.07
C LYS A 194 0.81 -7.75 -31.50
N ILE A 195 0.53 -6.82 -30.59
CA ILE A 195 0.49 -5.38 -30.89
C ILE A 195 1.49 -4.68 -29.99
N ALA A 196 2.23 -3.74 -30.55
CA ALA A 196 3.16 -2.94 -29.77
C ALA A 196 2.41 -2.10 -28.74
N LEU A 197 2.95 -2.01 -27.52
CA LEU A 197 2.33 -1.26 -26.43
C LEU A 197 2.07 0.21 -26.82
N LYS A 198 3.00 0.84 -27.54
CA LYS A 198 2.85 2.21 -28.07
C LYS A 198 1.61 2.42 -28.92
N ASP A 199 1.18 1.38 -29.65
CA ASP A 199 0.03 1.47 -30.57
C ASP A 199 -1.31 1.29 -29.83
N LEU A 200 -1.27 0.92 -28.56
CA LEU A 200 -2.45 0.77 -27.69
C LEU A 200 -2.69 2.00 -26.79
N ILE A 201 -1.84 3.00 -26.87
CA ILE A 201 -1.89 4.16 -25.99
C ILE A 201 -2.20 5.40 -26.80
N THR A 202 -3.17 6.19 -26.32
CA THR A 202 -3.43 7.52 -26.86
C THR A 202 -2.58 8.56 -26.14
N VAL A 203 -1.91 9.40 -26.90
CA VAL A 203 -1.15 10.53 -26.39
C VAL A 203 -1.78 11.85 -26.86
N ASP A 204 -1.67 12.90 -26.05
CA ASP A 204 -2.05 14.24 -26.47
C ASP A 204 -0.94 14.93 -27.29
N SER A 205 -1.22 16.16 -27.73
CA SER A 205 -0.27 16.97 -28.51
C SER A 205 1.04 17.28 -27.78
N THR A 206 1.10 17.06 -26.48
CA THR A 206 2.30 17.23 -25.64
C THR A 206 3.04 15.91 -25.38
N GLY A 207 2.60 14.79 -25.99
CA GLY A 207 3.17 13.46 -25.76
C GLY A 207 2.73 12.79 -24.47
N ARG A 208 1.77 13.33 -23.73
CA ARG A 208 1.25 12.71 -22.51
C ARG A 208 0.26 11.60 -22.83
N VAL A 209 0.39 10.48 -22.15
CA VAL A 209 -0.55 9.38 -22.26
C VAL A 209 -1.90 9.80 -21.68
N ARG A 210 -2.94 9.72 -22.51
CA ARG A 210 -4.33 10.03 -22.15
C ARG A 210 -5.16 8.81 -21.83
N GLY A 211 -4.77 7.64 -22.27
CA GLY A 211 -5.44 6.40 -22.01
C GLY A 211 -5.18 5.34 -23.08
N TRP A 212 -5.94 4.26 -22.97
CA TRP A 212 -5.90 3.17 -23.93
C TRP A 212 -6.82 3.44 -25.12
N ILE A 213 -6.40 3.01 -26.30
CA ILE A 213 -7.25 3.05 -27.47
C ILE A 213 -8.40 2.07 -27.28
N ASN A 214 -9.61 2.55 -27.43
CA ASN A 214 -10.91 1.90 -27.44
C ASN A 214 -11.05 0.55 -26.74
N HIS A 215 -11.68 0.53 -25.58
CA HIS A 215 -11.83 -0.62 -24.70
C HIS A 215 -12.59 -1.82 -25.28
N ARG A 216 -13.48 -1.63 -26.24
CA ARG A 216 -14.38 -2.71 -26.69
C ARG A 216 -13.66 -3.76 -27.50
N ASP A 217 -12.72 -3.35 -28.35
CA ASP A 217 -12.00 -4.25 -29.24
C ASP A 217 -10.78 -4.91 -28.58
N TYR A 218 -10.36 -4.37 -27.42
CA TYR A 218 -9.13 -4.75 -26.72
C TYR A 218 -9.38 -5.37 -25.33
N THR A 219 -10.61 -5.79 -25.03
CA THR A 219 -10.90 -6.52 -23.80
C THR A 219 -10.23 -7.90 -23.80
N GLY A 220 -9.45 -8.20 -22.77
CA GLY A 220 -8.82 -9.52 -22.57
C GLY A 220 -7.44 -9.67 -23.19
N PHE A 221 -6.71 -8.58 -23.42
CA PHE A 221 -5.29 -8.70 -23.72
C PHE A 221 -4.47 -9.05 -22.48
N VAL A 222 -3.43 -9.85 -22.67
CA VAL A 222 -2.44 -10.16 -21.63
C VAL A 222 -1.12 -9.54 -22.00
N TYR A 223 -0.57 -8.83 -21.05
CA TYR A 223 0.75 -8.20 -21.15
C TYR A 223 1.85 -9.24 -20.87
N THR A 224 2.10 -10.20 -21.75
CA THR A 224 3.03 -11.30 -21.45
C THR A 224 4.45 -10.81 -21.13
N ASP A 225 4.97 -9.90 -21.92
CA ASP A 225 6.31 -9.37 -21.69
C ASP A 225 6.33 -8.37 -20.54
N LEU A 226 5.27 -7.56 -20.42
CA LEU A 226 5.08 -6.66 -19.31
C LEU A 226 4.89 -7.40 -17.99
N PHE A 227 4.13 -8.50 -17.97
CA PHE A 227 3.98 -9.32 -16.75
C PHE A 227 5.29 -9.97 -16.31
N LYS A 228 6.13 -10.39 -17.25
CA LYS A 228 7.47 -10.91 -16.92
C LYS A 228 8.34 -9.83 -16.27
N GLU A 229 8.35 -8.64 -16.85
CA GLU A 229 9.08 -7.49 -16.31
C GLU A 229 8.55 -7.09 -14.93
N LEU A 230 7.22 -6.99 -14.78
CA LEU A 230 6.56 -6.67 -13.50
C LEU A 230 6.85 -7.71 -12.43
N SER A 231 6.80 -8.99 -12.80
CA SER A 231 7.08 -10.10 -11.86
C SER A 231 8.54 -10.14 -11.46
N SER A 232 9.46 -9.68 -12.33
CA SER A 232 10.89 -9.69 -12.04
C SER A 232 11.35 -8.51 -11.18
N ASN A 233 10.60 -7.41 -11.15
CA ASN A 233 11.01 -6.14 -10.55
C ASN A 233 10.08 -5.61 -9.43
N GLY A 234 9.09 -6.39 -8.99
CA GLY A 234 8.14 -5.95 -7.95
C GLY A 234 7.18 -4.85 -8.40
N GLY A 235 6.83 -4.82 -9.67
CA GLY A 235 5.87 -3.88 -10.26
C GLY A 235 6.43 -2.48 -10.54
N PHE A 236 5.53 -1.58 -10.97
CA PHE A 236 5.86 -0.16 -11.23
C PHE A 236 5.65 0.72 -10.00
N THR A 237 6.04 0.23 -8.84
CA THR A 237 6.07 1.08 -7.65
C THR A 237 7.05 2.24 -7.82
N THR A 238 6.79 3.34 -7.14
CA THR A 238 7.67 4.51 -7.03
C THR A 238 8.25 4.62 -5.62
N PRO A 239 9.35 5.36 -5.41
CA PRO A 239 9.83 5.63 -4.07
C PRO A 239 8.73 6.23 -3.20
N VAL A 240 8.68 5.82 -1.93
CA VAL A 240 7.76 6.44 -0.96
C VAL A 240 8.09 7.93 -0.81
N GLU A 241 7.09 8.73 -0.41
CA GLU A 241 7.22 10.20 -0.28
C GLU A 241 7.50 10.97 -1.58
N GLN A 242 7.46 10.30 -2.74
CA GLN A 242 7.71 10.96 -4.04
C GLN A 242 6.64 12.01 -4.37
N TYR A 243 5.43 11.89 -3.82
CA TYR A 243 4.28 12.74 -4.16
C TYR A 243 3.81 13.57 -2.97
N PRO A 244 4.54 14.62 -2.56
CA PRO A 244 4.21 15.41 -1.36
C PRO A 244 2.86 16.13 -1.43
N ALA A 245 2.37 16.44 -2.64
CA ALA A 245 1.04 17.02 -2.83
C ALA A 245 -0.10 15.99 -2.68
N GLY A 246 0.22 14.69 -2.68
CA GLY A 246 -0.72 13.59 -2.50
C GLY A 246 -0.90 13.13 -1.04
N LYS A 247 -0.34 13.87 -0.08
CA LYS A 247 -0.48 13.54 1.35
C LYS A 247 -1.92 13.62 1.83
N SER A 248 -2.25 12.74 2.77
CA SER A 248 -3.50 12.84 3.52
C SER A 248 -3.50 14.06 4.47
N PRO A 249 -4.68 14.45 5.00
CA PRO A 249 -4.76 15.55 5.97
C PRO A 249 -3.87 15.38 7.20
N TYR A 250 -3.59 14.15 7.59
CA TYR A 250 -2.68 13.84 8.70
C TYR A 250 -1.22 13.68 8.27
N GLY A 251 -0.90 13.82 6.98
CA GLY A 251 0.47 13.76 6.47
C GLY A 251 0.95 12.37 6.03
N CYS A 252 0.06 11.39 5.92
CA CYS A 252 0.41 10.08 5.36
C CYS A 252 0.60 10.16 3.84
N PHE A 253 1.66 9.54 3.32
CA PHE A 253 1.94 9.41 1.89
C PHE A 253 1.36 8.11 1.31
N ASP A 254 1.22 8.08 0.00
CA ASP A 254 0.85 6.88 -0.76
C ASP A 254 -0.44 6.21 -0.26
N MET A 255 -1.41 7.04 0.24
CA MET A 255 -2.74 6.59 0.63
C MET A 255 -3.67 6.44 -0.60
N ALA A 256 -3.19 6.73 -1.80
CA ALA A 256 -3.90 6.54 -3.05
C ALA A 256 -2.91 6.13 -4.15
N GLY A 257 -2.85 4.84 -4.47
CA GLY A 257 -1.93 4.28 -5.46
C GLY A 257 -0.63 3.75 -4.86
N ASN A 258 0.38 3.55 -5.67
CA ASN A 258 1.67 2.93 -5.39
C ASN A 258 1.55 1.44 -5.02
N SER A 259 1.12 1.10 -3.83
CA SER A 259 0.78 -0.27 -3.42
C SER A 259 -0.49 -0.28 -2.57
N TRP A 260 -1.29 -1.33 -2.70
CA TRP A 260 -2.33 -1.63 -1.72
C TRP A 260 -1.68 -1.90 -0.36
N ASP A 261 -2.34 -1.48 0.70
CA ASP A 261 -1.95 -1.83 2.06
C ASP A 261 -2.80 -2.98 2.60
N TRP A 262 -2.17 -4.03 3.13
CA TRP A 262 -2.84 -5.00 3.98
C TRP A 262 -3.46 -4.32 5.20
N THR A 263 -4.70 -4.70 5.53
CA THR A 263 -5.35 -4.32 6.80
C THR A 263 -5.67 -5.55 7.64
N SER A 264 -5.87 -5.37 8.94
CA SER A 264 -6.25 -6.47 9.85
C SER A 264 -7.71 -6.88 9.74
N SER A 265 -8.53 -6.13 9.00
CA SER A 265 -9.97 -6.36 8.91
C SER A 265 -10.32 -7.49 7.95
N ASP A 266 -11.29 -8.31 8.35
CA ASP A 266 -11.90 -9.34 7.53
C ASP A 266 -13.07 -8.77 6.71
N ILE A 267 -13.18 -9.23 5.47
CA ILE A 267 -14.33 -8.95 4.61
C ILE A 267 -14.76 -10.21 3.86
N THR A 268 -16.01 -10.24 3.41
CA THR A 268 -16.47 -11.26 2.47
C THR A 268 -16.15 -10.82 1.05
N ALA A 269 -15.35 -11.61 0.33
CA ALA A 269 -15.01 -11.32 -1.05
C ALA A 269 -16.26 -11.31 -1.93
N THR A 270 -16.45 -10.24 -2.71
CA THR A 270 -17.64 -10.07 -3.57
C THR A 270 -17.44 -10.53 -4.99
N ASN A 271 -16.19 -10.82 -5.39
CA ASN A 271 -15.83 -11.18 -6.77
C ASN A 271 -14.60 -12.10 -6.84
N GLY A 272 -14.26 -12.51 -8.05
CA GLY A 272 -13.08 -13.32 -8.34
C GLY A 272 -13.20 -14.76 -7.80
N ALA A 273 -12.07 -15.44 -7.75
CA ALA A 273 -11.97 -16.83 -7.27
C ALA A 273 -12.27 -17.01 -5.76
N GLU A 274 -12.24 -15.93 -5.01
CA GLU A 274 -12.50 -15.92 -3.56
C GLU A 274 -13.92 -15.49 -3.20
N ARG A 275 -14.80 -15.31 -4.18
CA ARG A 275 -16.20 -14.87 -3.96
C ARG A 275 -16.88 -15.72 -2.88
N GLY A 276 -17.47 -15.03 -1.90
CA GLY A 276 -18.17 -15.64 -0.76
C GLY A 276 -17.27 -16.14 0.36
N LYS A 277 -15.96 -16.08 0.21
CA LYS A 277 -15.00 -16.43 1.28
C LYS A 277 -14.60 -15.22 2.09
N THR A 278 -14.22 -15.48 3.35
CA THR A 278 -13.57 -14.47 4.19
C THR A 278 -12.14 -14.26 3.72
N VAL A 279 -11.75 -13.00 3.55
CA VAL A 279 -10.44 -12.56 3.11
C VAL A 279 -10.04 -11.29 3.87
N LYS A 280 -8.76 -10.96 3.90
CA LYS A 280 -8.29 -9.69 4.48
C LYS A 280 -8.54 -8.54 3.52
N ALA A 281 -9.09 -7.45 4.04
CA ALA A 281 -9.28 -6.22 3.29
C ALA A 281 -7.93 -5.59 2.94
N ILE A 282 -7.85 -5.02 1.73
CA ILE A 282 -6.74 -4.19 1.28
C ILE A 282 -7.26 -2.81 0.89
N ARG A 283 -6.46 -1.77 1.10
CA ARG A 283 -6.86 -0.37 0.91
C ARG A 283 -5.83 0.42 0.10
N GLY A 284 -6.29 1.48 -0.57
CA GLY A 284 -5.45 2.51 -1.16
C GLY A 284 -5.26 2.43 -2.67
N GLY A 285 -5.53 1.31 -3.29
CA GLY A 285 -5.17 1.13 -4.69
C GLY A 285 -3.68 0.85 -4.87
N SER A 286 -3.24 0.80 -6.10
CA SER A 286 -1.84 0.53 -6.44
C SER A 286 -1.45 1.20 -7.76
N TRP A 287 -0.19 1.08 -8.16
CA TRP A 287 0.30 1.51 -9.46
C TRP A 287 -0.50 0.91 -10.65
N TYR A 288 -1.21 -0.17 -10.44
CA TYR A 288 -2.08 -0.84 -11.44
C TYR A 288 -3.57 -0.57 -11.22
N ALA A 289 -3.96 0.10 -10.16
CA ALA A 289 -5.35 0.36 -9.83
C ALA A 289 -5.95 1.48 -10.69
N THR A 290 -7.27 1.40 -10.87
CA THR A 290 -8.01 2.52 -11.47
C THR A 290 -8.16 3.65 -10.45
N LYS A 291 -8.46 4.85 -10.94
CA LYS A 291 -8.80 6.01 -10.13
C LYS A 291 -9.81 5.71 -9.02
N ASN A 292 -10.87 5.00 -9.38
CA ASN A 292 -11.96 4.70 -8.45
C ASN A 292 -11.50 3.79 -7.31
N SER A 293 -10.61 2.85 -7.59
CA SER A 293 -10.04 1.96 -6.57
C SER A 293 -9.05 2.65 -5.63
N CYS A 294 -8.58 3.85 -6.00
CA CYS A 294 -7.66 4.65 -5.19
C CYS A 294 -8.37 5.68 -4.29
N LYS A 295 -9.72 5.75 -4.32
CA LYS A 295 -10.48 6.59 -3.40
C LYS A 295 -10.32 6.11 -1.96
N THR A 296 -10.30 7.06 -1.03
CA THR A 296 -10.14 6.77 0.41
C THR A 296 -11.25 5.87 0.93
N ASN A 297 -12.46 6.03 0.40
CA ASN A 297 -13.66 5.30 0.78
C ASN A 297 -13.94 4.05 -0.08
N TYR A 298 -13.02 3.64 -0.98
CA TYR A 298 -13.19 2.42 -1.76
C TYR A 298 -13.01 1.20 -0.86
N ARG A 299 -14.05 0.37 -0.77
CA ARG A 299 -14.11 -0.84 0.06
C ARG A 299 -14.49 -2.07 -0.76
N GLY A 300 -14.32 -3.24 -0.16
CA GLY A 300 -14.72 -4.52 -0.76
C GLY A 300 -13.64 -5.18 -1.60
N GLU A 301 -12.44 -4.66 -1.62
CA GLU A 301 -11.27 -5.33 -2.20
C GLU A 301 -10.54 -6.10 -1.10
N GLY A 302 -10.31 -7.38 -1.34
CA GLY A 302 -9.63 -8.25 -0.38
C GLY A 302 -8.81 -9.33 -1.05
N ARG A 303 -7.93 -9.93 -0.26
CA ARG A 303 -7.00 -10.95 -0.73
C ARG A 303 -6.85 -12.06 0.31
N ARG A 304 -6.54 -13.28 -0.15
CA ARG A 304 -6.21 -14.41 0.72
C ARG A 304 -4.97 -14.09 1.55
N GLU A 305 -4.96 -14.48 2.81
CA GLU A 305 -3.85 -14.25 3.75
C GLU A 305 -2.52 -14.82 3.23
N SER A 306 -2.53 -16.03 2.66
CA SER A 306 -1.35 -16.68 2.11
C SER A 306 -0.91 -16.17 0.73
N GLY A 307 -1.70 -15.28 0.12
CA GLY A 307 -1.43 -14.77 -1.23
C GLY A 307 -0.35 -13.70 -1.24
N CYS A 308 0.51 -13.73 -2.26
CA CYS A 308 1.54 -12.72 -2.49
C CYS A 308 1.26 -12.03 -3.84
N TYR A 309 1.15 -10.71 -3.82
CA TYR A 309 0.72 -9.94 -4.99
C TYR A 309 1.70 -8.78 -5.23
N ASN A 310 2.09 -8.58 -6.48
CA ASN A 310 3.02 -7.51 -6.89
C ASN A 310 2.45 -6.10 -6.77
N THR A 311 1.20 -6.00 -6.34
CA THR A 311 0.48 -4.75 -6.10
C THR A 311 0.18 -4.50 -4.62
N VAL A 312 0.49 -5.45 -3.73
CA VAL A 312 0.11 -5.39 -2.31
C VAL A 312 1.34 -5.40 -1.43
N GLY A 313 1.47 -4.36 -0.63
CA GLY A 313 2.39 -4.17 0.45
C GLY A 313 1.65 -3.93 1.76
N PHE A 314 2.24 -3.17 2.68
CA PHE A 314 1.62 -2.84 3.96
C PHE A 314 2.27 -1.63 4.63
N ARG A 315 1.56 -1.03 5.58
CA ARG A 315 2.12 -0.07 6.52
C ARG A 315 1.86 -0.49 7.94
N LEU A 316 2.70 -0.02 8.85
CA LEU A 316 2.55 -0.27 10.28
C LEU A 316 1.49 0.62 10.89
N ALA A 317 0.78 0.11 11.88
CA ALA A 317 0.05 0.89 12.88
C ALA A 317 0.52 0.47 14.27
N ALA A 318 0.31 1.31 15.28
CA ALA A 318 0.49 0.92 16.65
C ALA A 318 -0.49 1.67 17.56
N ASP A 319 -0.89 1.00 18.64
CA ASP A 319 -1.66 1.60 19.72
C ASP A 319 -0.74 2.54 20.52
N VAL A 320 -1.25 3.72 20.85
CA VAL A 320 -0.53 4.64 21.74
C VAL A 320 -0.50 4.02 23.14
N PRO A 321 0.67 3.91 23.76
CA PRO A 321 0.77 3.38 25.13
C PRO A 321 -0.09 4.18 26.10
N GLU A 322 -0.81 3.48 26.99
CA GLU A 322 -1.49 4.13 28.13
C GLU A 322 -0.43 4.73 29.05
N LYS A 323 -0.67 5.95 29.51
CA LYS A 323 0.24 6.69 30.40
C LYS A 323 0.23 6.11 31.81
#